data_ce8e8e428abf8c7678406c1eced569a7
#
_entry.id   ce8e8e428abf8c7678406c1eced569a7
#
_cell.length_a   1.000
_cell.length_b   1.000
_cell.length_c   1.000
_cell.angle_alpha   90.00
_cell.angle_beta   90.00
_cell.angle_gamma   90.00
#
_symmetry.space_group_name_H-M   'P 1'
#
loop_
_entity.id
_entity.type
_entity.pdbx_description
1 polymer ?
#
loop_
_entity_poly.entity_id
_entity_poly.type
_entity_poly.pdbx_seq_one_letter_code
_entity_poly.pdbx_strand_id
1 'polypeptide(L)'
;MDSVLRALAVYVFLLVIFRVAGKRTMAQVTVFDFVLLLIISEATQQAMIGQDFSITNAVLVITTLIGAERGLTWVQRRFKKIDRLLDGLPLVLVEDGKPLEDRLKQERVDEEDILAAARQTQGLARMDQIKYAVLEQTGGISIVPKD
;
A
#
# COMPACT_ATOMS: atom_id res chain seq x y z
N MET A 1 20.90 22.36 0.17
CA MET A 1 20.49 21.68 -1.08
C MET A 1 20.56 20.16 -0.95
N ASP A 2 21.57 19.63 -0.28
CA ASP A 2 21.72 18.17 -0.13
C ASP A 2 20.55 17.49 0.60
N SER A 3 20.01 18.11 1.64
CA SER A 3 18.88 17.54 2.42
C SER A 3 17.60 17.43 1.59
N VAL A 4 17.32 18.40 0.73
CA VAL A 4 16.15 18.36 -0.19
C VAL A 4 16.31 17.23 -1.18
N LEU A 5 17.48 17.09 -1.80
CA LEU A 5 17.75 16.02 -2.76
C LEU A 5 17.72 14.64 -2.10
N ARG A 6 18.28 14.50 -0.90
CA ARG A 6 18.22 13.26 -0.12
C ARG A 6 16.79 12.88 0.24
N ALA A 7 15.99 13.85 0.73
CA ALA A 7 14.58 13.61 1.07
C ALA A 7 13.77 13.16 -0.15
N LEU A 8 13.94 13.80 -1.31
CA LEU A 8 13.29 13.39 -2.56
C LEU A 8 13.75 12.02 -3.03
N ALA A 9 15.05 11.74 -2.98
CA ALA A 9 15.59 10.44 -3.37
C ALA A 9 15.03 9.30 -2.51
N VAL A 10 15.01 9.47 -1.18
CA VAL A 10 14.44 8.50 -0.23
C VAL A 10 12.94 8.35 -0.47
N TYR A 11 12.21 9.43 -0.70
CA TYR A 11 10.77 9.39 -0.97
C TYR A 11 10.46 8.57 -2.23
N VAL A 12 11.15 8.84 -3.35
CA VAL A 12 10.98 8.09 -4.60
C VAL A 12 11.37 6.62 -4.43
N PHE A 13 12.47 6.35 -3.72
CA PHE A 13 12.91 4.99 -3.43
C PHE A 13 11.87 4.20 -2.64
N LEU A 14 11.31 4.77 -1.58
CA LEU A 14 10.25 4.13 -0.79
C LEU A 14 8.98 3.91 -1.61
N LEU A 15 8.59 4.89 -2.44
CA LEU A 15 7.46 4.76 -3.37
C LEU A 15 7.62 3.53 -4.28
N VAL A 16 8.81 3.36 -4.87
CA VAL A 16 9.10 2.20 -5.74
C VAL A 16 9.06 0.90 -4.94
N ILE A 17 9.69 0.85 -3.76
CA ILE A 17 9.70 -0.35 -2.93
C ILE A 17 8.28 -0.76 -2.53
N PHE A 18 7.48 0.16 -1.99
CA PHE A 18 6.10 -0.15 -1.60
C PHE A 18 5.23 -0.50 -2.80
N ARG A 19 5.51 0.07 -3.98
CA ARG A 19 4.82 -0.32 -5.20
C ARG A 19 5.13 -1.76 -5.63
N VAL A 20 6.40 -2.18 -5.50
CA VAL A 20 6.85 -3.55 -5.82
C VAL A 20 6.39 -4.57 -4.77
N ALA A 21 6.33 -4.17 -3.50
CA ALA A 21 5.86 -5.01 -2.40
C ALA A 21 4.39 -5.44 -2.56
N GLY A 22 3.60 -4.63 -3.29
CA GLY A 22 2.20 -4.94 -3.60
C GLY A 22 1.20 -4.38 -2.58
N LYS A 23 -0.08 -4.40 -2.94
CA LYS A 23 -1.18 -3.80 -2.15
C LYS A 23 -1.46 -4.53 -0.84
N ARG A 24 -1.30 -5.87 -0.82
CA ARG A 24 -1.58 -6.71 0.35
C ARG A 24 -0.74 -6.31 1.58
N THR A 25 0.53 -5.94 1.36
CA THR A 25 1.46 -5.56 2.44
C THR A 25 0.96 -4.37 3.27
N MET A 26 0.10 -3.54 2.69
CA MET A 26 -0.43 -2.34 3.36
C MET A 26 -1.70 -2.60 4.19
N ALA A 27 -2.43 -3.68 3.90
CA ALA A 27 -3.75 -3.93 4.50
C ALA A 27 -3.69 -4.81 5.76
N GLN A 28 -2.68 -5.69 5.85
CA GLN A 28 -2.52 -6.61 6.98
C GLN A 28 -1.10 -6.51 7.53
N VAL A 29 -0.85 -5.47 8.33
CA VAL A 29 0.46 -5.27 8.98
C VAL A 29 0.61 -6.28 10.11
N THR A 30 1.54 -7.21 9.96
CA THR A 30 1.93 -8.16 11.01
C THR A 30 2.92 -7.51 11.99
N VAL A 31 3.17 -8.17 13.14
CA VAL A 31 4.20 -7.74 14.10
C VAL A 31 5.58 -7.66 13.43
N PHE A 32 5.89 -8.58 12.53
CA PHE A 32 7.15 -8.59 11.78
C PHE A 32 7.25 -7.43 10.80
N ASP A 33 6.15 -7.09 10.10
CA ASP A 33 6.09 -5.93 9.20
C ASP A 33 6.28 -4.64 9.98
N PHE A 34 5.71 -4.55 11.19
CA PHE A 34 5.91 -3.39 12.07
C PHE A 34 7.39 -3.23 12.46
N VAL A 35 8.08 -4.32 12.83
CA VAL A 35 9.52 -4.28 13.13
C VAL A 35 10.33 -3.86 11.89
N LEU A 36 9.98 -4.40 10.71
CA LEU A 36 10.59 -3.98 9.44
C LEU A 36 10.39 -2.50 9.16
N LEU A 37 9.17 -1.98 9.36
CA LEU A 37 8.86 -0.56 9.19
C LEU A 37 9.67 0.32 10.14
N LEU A 38 9.90 -0.10 11.39
CA LEU A 38 10.75 0.63 12.33
C LEU A 38 12.21 0.68 11.85
N ILE A 39 12.75 -0.42 11.35
CA ILE A 39 14.13 -0.48 10.82
C ILE A 39 14.26 0.41 9.57
N ILE A 40 13.28 0.33 8.66
CA ILE A 40 13.25 1.19 7.47
C ILE A 40 13.15 2.66 7.87
N SER A 41 12.31 2.99 8.87
CA SER A 41 12.14 4.34 9.38
C SER A 41 13.46 4.90 9.92
N GLU A 42 14.18 4.13 10.73
CA GLU A 42 15.48 4.54 11.28
C GLU A 42 16.53 4.75 10.17
N ALA A 43 16.62 3.79 9.24
CA ALA A 43 17.55 3.88 8.11
C ALA A 43 17.25 5.08 7.19
N THR A 44 15.97 5.35 6.92
CA THR A 44 15.55 6.47 6.08
C THR A 44 15.76 7.81 6.78
N GLN A 45 15.51 7.88 8.09
CA GLN A 45 15.78 9.07 8.89
C GLN A 45 17.25 9.47 8.79
N GLN A 46 18.18 8.54 8.99
CA GLN A 46 19.61 8.81 8.89
C GLN A 46 20.01 9.23 7.47
N ALA A 47 19.44 8.60 6.45
CA ALA A 47 19.71 8.95 5.05
C ALA A 47 19.24 10.37 4.69
N MET A 48 18.10 10.80 5.22
CA MET A 48 17.53 12.13 4.95
C MET A 48 18.24 13.24 5.71
N ILE A 49 18.47 13.06 7.01
CA ILE A 49 19.03 14.08 7.91
C ILE A 49 20.57 14.17 7.75
N GLY A 50 21.23 13.01 7.52
CA GLY A 50 22.68 12.94 7.47
C GLY A 50 23.31 13.32 8.82
N GLN A 51 24.23 14.26 8.81
CA GLN A 51 24.91 14.75 10.02
C GLN A 51 24.35 16.08 10.55
N ASP A 52 23.34 16.65 9.90
CA ASP A 52 22.74 17.92 10.29
C ASP A 52 21.43 17.70 11.06
N PHE A 53 21.52 17.68 12.39
CA PHE A 53 20.39 17.52 13.31
C PHE A 53 19.74 18.86 13.71
N SER A 54 19.95 19.92 12.93
CA SER A 54 19.34 21.22 13.21
C SER A 54 17.84 21.21 12.98
N ILE A 55 17.10 22.02 13.73
CA ILE A 55 15.66 22.23 13.54
C ILE A 55 15.37 22.76 12.13
N THR A 56 16.23 23.60 11.60
CA THR A 56 16.12 24.15 10.25
C THR A 56 16.13 23.02 9.20
N ASN A 57 17.06 22.07 9.34
CA ASN A 57 17.12 20.90 8.45
C ASN A 57 15.89 20.01 8.59
N ALA A 58 15.42 19.77 9.80
CA ALA A 58 14.19 19.00 10.03
C ALA A 58 12.97 19.63 9.35
N VAL A 59 12.78 20.94 9.51
CA VAL A 59 11.69 21.70 8.84
C VAL A 59 11.84 21.61 7.32
N LEU A 60 13.04 21.73 6.79
CA LEU A 60 13.30 21.65 5.36
C LEU A 60 12.93 20.26 4.80
N VAL A 61 13.36 19.18 5.46
CA VAL A 61 13.03 17.80 5.06
C VAL A 61 11.54 17.57 5.10
N ILE A 62 10.86 17.91 6.19
CA ILE A 62 9.41 17.72 6.35
C ILE A 62 8.63 18.48 5.28
N THR A 63 8.98 19.76 5.05
CA THR A 63 8.33 20.58 4.02
C THR A 63 8.54 20.01 2.63
N THR A 64 9.74 19.48 2.35
CA THR A 64 10.05 18.82 1.07
C THR A 64 9.19 17.57 0.87
N LEU A 65 9.05 16.72 1.88
CA LEU A 65 8.23 15.50 1.80
C LEU A 65 6.75 15.82 1.59
N ILE A 66 6.21 16.80 2.34
CA ILE A 66 4.82 17.26 2.15
C ILE A 66 4.64 17.84 0.74
N GLY A 67 5.58 18.62 0.26
CA GLY A 67 5.56 19.19 -1.10
C GLY A 67 5.60 18.10 -2.19
N ALA A 68 6.45 17.10 -2.01
CA ALA A 68 6.55 15.95 -2.92
C ALA A 68 5.24 15.14 -2.97
N GLU A 69 4.65 14.84 -1.81
CA GLU A 69 3.36 14.13 -1.70
C GLU A 69 2.23 14.92 -2.37
N ARG A 70 2.13 16.22 -2.12
CA ARG A 70 1.14 17.08 -2.76
C ARG A 70 1.34 17.19 -4.26
N GLY A 71 2.60 17.29 -4.70
CA GLY A 71 2.97 17.27 -6.11
C GLY A 71 2.58 15.97 -6.79
N LEU A 72 2.86 14.83 -6.15
CA LEU A 72 2.47 13.51 -6.65
C LEU A 72 0.95 13.38 -6.77
N THR A 73 0.20 13.76 -5.74
CA THR A 73 -1.28 13.76 -5.75
C THR A 73 -1.83 14.62 -6.87
N TRP A 74 -1.24 15.79 -7.12
CA TRP A 74 -1.65 16.65 -8.23
C TRP A 74 -1.39 15.99 -9.59
N VAL A 75 -0.23 15.35 -9.77
CA VAL A 75 0.13 14.59 -10.97
C VAL A 75 -0.82 13.42 -11.20
N GLN A 76 -1.13 12.63 -10.16
CA GLN A 76 -2.10 11.52 -10.23
C GLN A 76 -3.47 12.01 -10.71
N ARG A 77 -3.99 13.09 -10.11
CA ARG A 77 -5.29 13.68 -10.54
C ARG A 77 -5.28 14.15 -11.98
N ARG A 78 -4.15 14.65 -12.46
CA ARG A 78 -4.01 15.18 -13.85
C ARG A 78 -3.83 14.05 -14.85
N PHE A 79 -3.17 12.96 -14.48
CA PHE A 79 -2.80 11.85 -15.35
C PHE A 79 -3.31 10.51 -14.81
N LYS A 80 -4.53 10.11 -15.20
CA LYS A 80 -5.16 8.84 -14.78
C LYS A 80 -4.32 7.57 -15.05
N LYS A 81 -3.36 7.62 -15.99
CA LYS A 81 -2.44 6.50 -16.24
C LYS A 81 -1.44 6.32 -15.09
N ILE A 82 -0.98 7.44 -14.51
CA ILE A 82 -0.04 7.44 -13.35
C ILE A 82 -0.78 6.97 -12.12
N ASP A 83 -2.00 7.43 -11.91
CA ASP A 83 -2.88 7.00 -10.83
C ASP A 83 -3.07 5.47 -10.85
N ARG A 84 -3.44 4.89 -12.00
CA ARG A 84 -3.56 3.44 -12.16
C ARG A 84 -2.24 2.68 -11.94
N LEU A 85 -1.12 3.31 -12.30
CA LEU A 85 0.20 2.71 -12.12
C LEU A 85 0.60 2.69 -10.64
N LEU A 86 0.29 3.74 -9.88
CA LEU A 86 0.67 3.88 -8.48
C LEU A 86 -0.31 3.15 -7.55
N ASP A 87 -1.60 3.40 -7.67
CA ASP A 87 -2.62 2.87 -6.76
C ASP A 87 -3.27 1.57 -7.29
N GLY A 88 -3.19 1.33 -8.60
CA GLY A 88 -3.81 0.19 -9.26
C GLY A 88 -5.33 0.35 -9.39
N LEU A 89 -6.01 -0.74 -9.77
CA LEU A 89 -7.48 -0.80 -9.84
C LEU A 89 -8.00 -1.85 -8.86
N PRO A 90 -9.22 -1.70 -8.34
CA PRO A 90 -9.89 -2.80 -7.63
C PRO A 90 -9.94 -4.04 -8.52
N LEU A 91 -9.68 -5.20 -7.96
CA LEU A 91 -9.63 -6.47 -8.67
C LEU A 91 -10.55 -7.50 -8.04
N VAL A 92 -11.50 -8.04 -8.82
CA VAL A 92 -12.35 -9.13 -8.36
C VAL A 92 -11.52 -10.40 -8.21
N LEU A 93 -11.51 -10.98 -7.02
CA LEU A 93 -10.78 -12.21 -6.67
C LEU A 93 -11.68 -13.43 -6.65
N VAL A 94 -12.96 -13.26 -6.27
CA VAL A 94 -13.98 -14.32 -6.22
C VAL A 94 -15.22 -13.85 -6.94
N GLU A 95 -15.82 -14.73 -7.73
CA GLU A 95 -17.10 -14.53 -8.42
C GLU A 95 -17.98 -15.75 -8.18
N ASP A 96 -19.17 -15.52 -7.60
CA ASP A 96 -20.15 -16.55 -7.26
C ASP A 96 -19.60 -17.75 -6.47
N GLY A 97 -18.73 -17.48 -5.51
CA GLY A 97 -18.09 -18.49 -4.66
C GLY A 97 -16.92 -19.22 -5.32
N LYS A 98 -16.54 -18.83 -6.55
CA LYS A 98 -15.40 -19.42 -7.27
C LYS A 98 -14.20 -18.50 -7.23
N PRO A 99 -13.07 -18.93 -6.65
CA PRO A 99 -11.83 -18.18 -6.70
C PRO A 99 -11.29 -18.04 -8.13
N LEU A 100 -10.82 -16.86 -8.48
CA LEU A 100 -10.17 -16.57 -9.76
C LEU A 100 -8.65 -16.74 -9.58
N GLU A 101 -8.19 -17.96 -9.72
CA GLU A 101 -6.83 -18.41 -9.38
C GLU A 101 -5.71 -17.55 -9.98
N ASP A 102 -5.85 -17.14 -11.26
CA ASP A 102 -4.85 -16.31 -11.94
C ASP A 102 -4.69 -14.95 -11.24
N ARG A 103 -5.80 -14.37 -10.79
CA ARG A 103 -5.81 -13.09 -10.08
C ARG A 103 -5.30 -13.21 -8.65
N LEU A 104 -5.62 -14.31 -7.97
CA LEU A 104 -5.09 -14.62 -6.64
C LEU A 104 -3.57 -14.74 -6.68
N LYS A 105 -3.03 -15.49 -7.64
CA LYS A 105 -1.58 -15.63 -7.84
C LYS A 105 -0.89 -14.31 -8.19
N GLN A 106 -1.52 -13.51 -9.06
CA GLN A 106 -1.00 -12.20 -9.45
C GLN A 106 -0.85 -11.24 -8.27
N GLU A 107 -1.84 -11.20 -7.39
CA GLU A 107 -1.86 -10.28 -6.22
C GLU A 107 -1.32 -10.94 -4.95
N ARG A 108 -0.89 -12.21 -5.00
CA ARG A 108 -0.36 -12.99 -3.87
C ARG A 108 -1.35 -13.08 -2.71
N VAL A 109 -2.62 -13.28 -3.02
CA VAL A 109 -3.71 -13.45 -2.06
C VAL A 109 -4.08 -14.92 -2.01
N ASP A 110 -4.23 -15.49 -0.81
CA ASP A 110 -4.69 -16.85 -0.61
C ASP A 110 -6.20 -16.89 -0.32
N GLU A 111 -6.85 -18.06 -0.54
CA GLU A 111 -8.26 -18.23 -0.20
C GLU A 111 -8.55 -17.98 1.29
N GLU A 112 -7.58 -18.28 2.15
CA GLU A 112 -7.69 -18.07 3.59
C GLU A 112 -7.76 -16.58 3.96
N ASP A 113 -7.08 -15.71 3.23
CA ASP A 113 -7.17 -14.25 3.39
C ASP A 113 -8.59 -13.75 3.08
N ILE A 114 -9.20 -14.30 2.01
CA ILE A 114 -10.57 -13.96 1.62
C ILE A 114 -11.56 -14.43 2.68
N LEU A 115 -11.40 -15.66 3.17
CA LEU A 115 -12.25 -16.19 4.25
C LEU A 115 -12.04 -15.44 5.56
N ALA A 116 -10.82 -15.00 5.87
CA ALA A 116 -10.55 -14.16 7.03
C ALA A 116 -11.29 -12.82 6.91
N ALA A 117 -11.19 -12.14 5.76
CA ALA A 117 -11.93 -10.91 5.50
C ALA A 117 -13.45 -11.12 5.56
N ALA A 118 -13.94 -12.23 5.01
CA ALA A 118 -15.36 -12.59 5.02
C ALA A 118 -15.88 -12.81 6.46
N ARG A 119 -15.12 -13.51 7.30
CA ARG A 119 -15.45 -13.68 8.73
C ARG A 119 -15.48 -12.36 9.48
N GLN A 120 -14.47 -11.49 9.25
CA GLN A 120 -14.32 -10.22 9.96
C GLN A 120 -15.40 -9.21 9.59
N THR A 121 -15.77 -9.12 8.30
CA THR A 121 -16.64 -8.07 7.78
C THR A 121 -18.11 -8.49 7.71
N GLN A 122 -18.39 -9.76 7.42
CA GLN A 122 -19.73 -10.26 7.12
C GLN A 122 -20.14 -11.50 7.95
N GLY A 123 -19.24 -12.04 8.78
CA GLY A 123 -19.52 -13.26 9.56
C GLY A 123 -19.62 -14.53 8.71
N LEU A 124 -19.17 -14.52 7.46
CA LEU A 124 -19.26 -15.66 6.55
C LEU A 124 -18.08 -16.60 6.75
N ALA A 125 -18.35 -17.91 6.74
CA ALA A 125 -17.34 -18.94 7.01
C ALA A 125 -16.92 -19.74 5.76
N ARG A 126 -17.66 -19.65 4.66
CA ARG A 126 -17.45 -20.49 3.46
C ARG A 126 -17.46 -19.65 2.18
N MET A 127 -16.67 -20.10 1.19
CA MET A 127 -16.56 -19.45 -0.11
C MET A 127 -17.90 -19.41 -0.88
N ASP A 128 -18.70 -20.46 -0.78
CA ASP A 128 -19.99 -20.56 -1.47
C ASP A 128 -21.00 -19.48 -1.04
N GLN A 129 -20.79 -18.85 0.12
CA GLN A 129 -21.61 -17.74 0.63
C GLN A 129 -21.20 -16.37 0.05
N ILE A 130 -20.07 -16.30 -0.66
CA ILE A 130 -19.53 -15.06 -1.21
C ILE A 130 -19.99 -14.89 -2.66
N LYS A 131 -20.65 -13.78 -2.97
CA LYS A 131 -20.96 -13.40 -4.36
C LYS A 131 -19.74 -12.80 -5.04
N TYR A 132 -19.15 -11.77 -4.43
CA TYR A 132 -17.90 -11.15 -4.88
C TYR A 132 -16.96 -10.91 -3.73
N ALA A 133 -15.66 -11.19 -3.95
CA ALA A 133 -14.57 -10.66 -3.14
C ALA A 133 -13.71 -9.76 -4.03
N VAL A 134 -13.49 -8.53 -3.59
CA VAL A 134 -12.77 -7.52 -4.36
C VAL A 134 -11.56 -7.04 -3.57
N LEU A 135 -10.38 -7.16 -4.15
CA LEU A 135 -9.17 -6.51 -3.62
C LEU A 135 -9.23 -5.03 -3.95
N GLU A 136 -9.36 -4.20 -2.95
CA GLU A 136 -9.43 -2.75 -3.09
C GLU A 136 -8.05 -2.12 -3.37
N GLN A 137 -8.04 -0.86 -3.79
CA GLN A 137 -6.80 -0.09 -3.99
C GLN A 137 -5.99 0.04 -2.70
N THR A 138 -6.66 0.09 -1.56
CA THR A 138 -6.04 0.17 -0.23
C THR A 138 -5.41 -1.16 0.23
N GLY A 139 -5.57 -2.24 -0.53
CA GLY A 139 -5.11 -3.59 -0.18
C GLY A 139 -6.08 -4.39 0.68
N GLY A 140 -7.17 -3.79 1.17
CA GLY A 140 -8.24 -4.51 1.87
C GLY A 140 -9.08 -5.36 0.93
N ILE A 141 -9.76 -6.38 1.47
CA ILE A 141 -10.67 -7.25 0.70
C ILE A 141 -12.10 -6.92 1.11
N SER A 142 -12.87 -6.39 0.15
CA SER A 142 -14.31 -6.16 0.29
C SER A 142 -15.08 -7.42 -0.06
N ILE A 143 -16.06 -7.78 0.79
CA ILE A 143 -16.87 -8.98 0.60
C ILE A 143 -18.32 -8.58 0.34
N VAL A 144 -18.88 -9.10 -0.73
CA VAL A 144 -20.31 -9.03 -1.06
C VAL A 144 -20.90 -10.42 -0.88
N PRO A 145 -21.82 -10.63 0.08
CA PRO A 145 -22.44 -11.93 0.31
C PRO A 145 -23.39 -12.30 -0.84
N LYS A 146 -23.68 -13.59 -0.96
CA LYS A 146 -24.85 -14.06 -1.73
C LYS A 146 -26.11 -13.81 -0.92
N ASP A 147 -27.19 -13.49 -1.61
CA ASP A 147 -28.54 -13.37 -1.03
C ASP A 147 -29.05 -14.73 -0.53
#